data_fc1651b44aa95370e596dc7fcccef0be
#
_entry.id   fc1651b44aa95370e596dc7fcccef0be
#
_cell.length_a   1.000
_cell.length_b   1.000
_cell.length_c   1.000
_cell.angle_alpha   90.00
_cell.angle_beta   90.00
_cell.angle_gamma   90.00
#
_symmetry.space_group_name_H-M   'P 1'
#
loop_
_entity.id
_entity.type
_entity.pdbx_description
1 polymer ?
#
loop_
_entity_poly.entity_id
_entity_poly.type
_entity_poly.pdbx_seq_one_letter_code
_entity_poly.pdbx_strand_id
1 'polypeptide(L)'
;MSDLIKLTPIFHEKIWGGRQLEAVFGYDIPEGPIGECWAISAHPNGDCQIAEGPYAGHTLSWLWAEHRELFGNCEGKEFPLLIKILDAKDDLSIQIHPNDEYAAKHENGSLGKTECWYVLDCEPGATIIVGQRAHDRAEAAQMIEGGRWDEMLNVLPIHKGDFFQIDSGTVHAIKTGTLILETQQSSDVTYRLYDYDRPGTDGKLRPLHIEQSLD
;
A
#
# COMPACT_ATOMS: atom_id res chain seq x y z
N MET A 1 -6.01 -28.31 18.70
CA MET A 1 -5.85 -26.83 18.81
C MET A 1 -5.85 -26.29 17.38
N SER A 2 -6.47 -25.17 17.16
CA SER A 2 -6.43 -24.54 15.84
C SER A 2 -5.02 -24.04 15.60
N ASP A 3 -4.40 -24.46 14.50
CA ASP A 3 -3.07 -23.97 14.07
C ASP A 3 -3.16 -22.58 13.40
N LEU A 4 -4.35 -21.96 13.42
CA LEU A 4 -4.60 -20.66 12.85
C LEU A 4 -4.49 -19.56 13.91
N ILE A 5 -3.75 -18.53 13.60
CA ILE A 5 -3.63 -17.31 14.40
C ILE A 5 -4.52 -16.25 13.76
N LYS A 6 -5.55 -15.81 14.49
CA LYS A 6 -6.43 -14.74 14.05
C LYS A 6 -5.90 -13.40 14.54
N LEU A 7 -5.86 -12.44 13.65
CA LEU A 7 -5.44 -11.07 13.95
C LEU A 7 -6.64 -10.13 13.92
N THR A 8 -6.58 -9.11 14.77
CA THR A 8 -7.50 -7.97 14.72
C THR A 8 -6.94 -6.97 13.71
N PRO A 9 -7.64 -6.69 12.60
CA PRO A 9 -7.16 -5.75 11.61
C PRO A 9 -7.16 -4.32 12.14
N ILE A 10 -6.33 -3.46 11.53
CA ILE A 10 -6.23 -2.04 11.86
C ILE A 10 -6.73 -1.24 10.66
N PHE A 11 -7.59 -0.26 10.93
CA PHE A 11 -8.21 0.57 9.90
C PHE A 11 -7.59 1.96 9.89
N HIS A 12 -7.30 2.46 8.69
CA HIS A 12 -6.72 3.79 8.49
C HIS A 12 -7.64 4.65 7.63
N GLU A 13 -7.96 5.82 8.17
CA GLU A 13 -8.64 6.87 7.43
C GLU A 13 -7.72 7.42 6.33
N LYS A 14 -8.26 7.55 5.13
CA LYS A 14 -7.59 8.10 3.95
C LYS A 14 -8.54 9.02 3.20
N ILE A 15 -8.03 10.11 2.65
CA ILE A 15 -8.85 11.07 1.89
C ILE A 15 -9.56 10.45 0.67
N TRP A 16 -9.03 9.34 0.18
CA TRP A 16 -9.56 8.56 -0.95
C TRP A 16 -10.36 7.32 -0.51
N GLY A 17 -10.53 7.10 0.79
CA GLY A 17 -11.18 5.92 1.33
C GLY A 17 -12.69 5.87 1.11
N GLY A 18 -13.24 4.67 1.17
CA GLY A 18 -14.66 4.37 1.03
C GLY A 18 -15.27 3.71 2.26
N ARG A 19 -16.32 2.90 2.01
CA ARG A 19 -17.04 2.11 3.04
C ARG A 19 -17.25 0.66 2.58
N GLN A 20 -16.55 0.19 1.55
CA GLN A 20 -16.71 -1.18 1.05
C GLN A 20 -16.16 -2.22 2.04
N LEU A 21 -15.20 -1.87 2.87
CA LEU A 21 -14.70 -2.75 3.94
C LEU A 21 -15.82 -3.21 4.89
N GLU A 22 -16.76 -2.32 5.22
CA GLU A 22 -17.96 -2.64 5.97
C GLU A 22 -18.99 -3.42 5.10
N ALA A 23 -19.29 -2.90 3.92
CA ALA A 23 -20.34 -3.43 3.07
C ALA A 23 -20.04 -4.83 2.53
N VAL A 24 -18.79 -5.12 2.17
CA VAL A 24 -18.36 -6.38 1.54
C VAL A 24 -17.93 -7.41 2.57
N PHE A 25 -17.19 -7.00 3.60
CA PHE A 25 -16.58 -7.93 4.57
C PHE A 25 -17.29 -7.93 5.93
N GLY A 26 -18.21 -7.00 6.17
CA GLY A 26 -18.92 -6.88 7.46
C GLY A 26 -18.01 -6.42 8.61
N TYR A 27 -16.91 -5.73 8.30
CA TYR A 27 -16.06 -5.17 9.33
C TYR A 27 -16.75 -4.03 10.06
N ASP A 28 -16.59 -3.99 11.38
CA ASP A 28 -16.95 -2.82 12.20
C ASP A 28 -15.82 -1.78 12.08
N ILE A 29 -15.99 -0.85 11.15
CA ILE A 29 -14.97 0.16 10.85
C ILE A 29 -15.36 1.52 11.43
N PRO A 30 -14.38 2.36 11.80
CA PRO A 30 -14.62 3.72 12.27
C PRO A 30 -15.50 4.55 11.32
N GLU A 31 -16.10 5.61 11.84
CA GLU A 31 -16.75 6.61 10.98
C GLU A 31 -15.72 7.31 10.08
N GLY A 32 -16.19 7.82 8.93
CA GLY A 32 -15.35 8.52 7.96
C GLY A 32 -14.89 7.66 6.79
N PRO A 33 -14.00 8.20 5.95
CA PRO A 33 -13.47 7.52 4.75
C PRO A 33 -12.33 6.57 5.14
N ILE A 34 -12.62 5.28 5.21
CA ILE A 34 -11.62 4.25 5.54
C ILE A 34 -11.05 3.66 4.26
N GLY A 35 -9.80 3.99 3.97
CA GLY A 35 -9.14 3.54 2.73
C GLY A 35 -8.33 2.27 2.89
N GLU A 36 -7.81 1.97 4.08
CA GLU A 36 -6.94 0.82 4.30
C GLU A 36 -7.39 -0.02 5.49
N CYS A 37 -7.46 -1.32 5.29
CA CYS A 37 -7.50 -2.34 6.33
C CYS A 37 -6.15 -3.06 6.35
N TRP A 38 -5.33 -2.83 7.36
CA TRP A 38 -4.10 -3.60 7.58
C TRP A 38 -4.48 -4.91 8.24
N ALA A 39 -4.64 -5.93 7.42
CA ALA A 39 -5.16 -7.23 7.86
C ALA A 39 -4.08 -8.09 8.53
N ILE A 40 -2.83 -8.03 8.03
CA ILE A 40 -1.66 -8.68 8.62
C ILE A 40 -0.52 -7.68 8.63
N SER A 41 -0.15 -7.21 9.82
CA SER A 41 0.88 -6.20 10.00
C SER A 41 1.57 -6.34 11.34
N ALA A 42 2.90 -6.29 11.30
CA ALA A 42 3.76 -6.09 12.47
C ALA A 42 4.48 -4.73 12.39
N HIS A 43 4.02 -3.84 11.51
CA HIS A 43 4.62 -2.53 11.30
C HIS A 43 4.36 -1.60 12.49
N PRO A 44 5.33 -0.77 12.93
CA PRO A 44 5.14 0.12 14.08
C PRO A 44 3.94 1.06 14.00
N ASN A 45 3.56 1.45 12.78
CA ASN A 45 2.41 2.34 12.53
C ASN A 45 1.06 1.61 12.54
N GLY A 46 1.05 0.28 12.80
CA GLY A 46 -0.17 -0.52 12.84
C GLY A 46 0.16 -1.99 13.05
N ASP A 47 0.50 -2.36 14.29
CA ASP A 47 0.87 -3.73 14.67
C ASP A 47 -0.40 -4.50 15.11
N CYS A 48 -0.83 -5.46 14.32
CA CYS A 48 -2.04 -6.23 14.54
C CYS A 48 -1.96 -7.06 15.83
N GLN A 49 -3.01 -7.02 16.64
CA GLN A 49 -3.13 -7.86 17.83
C GLN A 49 -3.69 -9.24 17.50
N ILE A 50 -3.25 -10.24 18.25
CA ILE A 50 -3.79 -11.58 18.19
C ILE A 50 -5.14 -11.60 18.91
N ALA A 51 -6.19 -11.94 18.16
CA ALA A 51 -7.57 -11.84 18.63
C ALA A 51 -7.97 -12.93 19.61
N GLU A 52 -7.41 -14.14 19.48
CA GLU A 52 -7.82 -15.30 20.29
C GLU A 52 -6.69 -16.34 20.41
N GLY A 53 -6.87 -17.30 21.29
CA GLY A 53 -5.94 -18.41 21.49
C GLY A 53 -4.87 -18.13 22.55
N PRO A 54 -3.79 -18.95 22.61
CA PRO A 54 -2.79 -18.88 23.68
C PRO A 54 -1.96 -17.58 23.69
N TYR A 55 -1.94 -16.86 22.59
CA TYR A 55 -1.18 -15.61 22.42
C TYR A 55 -2.10 -14.38 22.35
N ALA A 56 -3.38 -14.52 22.69
CA ALA A 56 -4.34 -13.42 22.61
C ALA A 56 -3.87 -12.18 23.38
N GLY A 57 -4.04 -11.00 22.76
CA GLY A 57 -3.64 -9.71 23.31
C GLY A 57 -2.19 -9.30 23.05
N HIS A 58 -1.32 -10.24 22.63
CA HIS A 58 0.00 -9.88 22.09
C HIS A 58 -0.09 -9.41 20.66
N THR A 59 0.95 -8.70 20.19
CA THR A 59 1.02 -8.21 18.81
C THR A 59 1.71 -9.22 17.89
N LEU A 60 1.54 -9.04 16.58
CA LEU A 60 2.23 -9.86 15.60
C LEU A 60 3.75 -9.67 15.66
N SER A 61 4.24 -8.45 15.94
CA SER A 61 5.67 -8.19 16.11
C SER A 61 6.24 -8.94 17.31
N TRP A 62 5.50 -8.98 18.42
CA TRP A 62 5.90 -9.78 19.59
C TRP A 62 5.94 -11.27 19.25
N LEU A 63 4.92 -11.77 18.54
CA LEU A 63 4.89 -13.19 18.14
C LEU A 63 6.06 -13.54 17.21
N TRP A 64 6.41 -12.64 16.29
CA TRP A 64 7.57 -12.79 15.42
C TRP A 64 8.89 -12.85 16.21
N ALA A 65 9.02 -12.06 17.26
CA ALA A 65 10.23 -12.01 18.07
C ALA A 65 10.38 -13.23 18.99
N GLU A 66 9.29 -13.65 19.66
CA GLU A 66 9.33 -14.64 20.74
C GLU A 66 9.00 -16.07 20.27
N HIS A 67 8.31 -16.23 19.14
CA HIS A 67 7.80 -17.51 18.64
C HIS A 67 8.15 -17.73 17.17
N ARG A 68 9.44 -17.63 16.86
CA ARG A 68 9.95 -17.76 15.49
C ARG A 68 9.64 -19.09 14.84
N GLU A 69 9.49 -20.15 15.65
CA GLU A 69 9.13 -21.49 15.23
C GLU A 69 7.77 -21.53 14.50
N LEU A 70 6.86 -20.62 14.84
CA LEU A 70 5.54 -20.53 14.17
C LEU A 70 5.65 -19.99 12.73
N PHE A 71 6.77 -19.37 12.41
CA PHE A 71 7.10 -18.84 11.08
C PHE A 71 8.18 -19.65 10.36
N GLY A 72 8.35 -20.93 10.74
CA GLY A 72 9.34 -21.82 10.14
C GLY A 72 10.79 -21.42 10.42
N ASN A 73 11.04 -20.68 11.50
CA ASN A 73 12.33 -20.09 11.85
C ASN A 73 12.90 -19.19 10.75
N CYS A 74 12.03 -18.52 10.02
CA CYS A 74 12.40 -17.56 8.97
C CYS A 74 13.33 -16.49 9.55
N GLU A 75 14.39 -16.16 8.82
CA GLU A 75 15.33 -15.12 9.20
C GLU A 75 14.74 -13.72 8.96
N GLY A 76 15.30 -12.72 9.64
CA GLY A 76 14.90 -11.33 9.50
C GLY A 76 14.68 -10.65 10.85
N LYS A 77 14.98 -9.36 10.90
CA LYS A 77 14.79 -8.55 12.12
C LYS A 77 13.30 -8.31 12.39
N GLU A 78 12.55 -8.08 11.35
CA GLU A 78 11.14 -7.72 11.40
C GLU A 78 10.30 -8.72 10.62
N PHE A 79 9.00 -8.80 10.93
CA PHE A 79 8.06 -9.56 10.11
C PHE A 79 8.03 -8.95 8.70
N PRO A 80 8.27 -9.73 7.65
CA PRO A 80 8.64 -9.18 6.35
C PRO A 80 7.50 -8.60 5.53
N LEU A 81 6.25 -8.86 5.91
CA LEU A 81 5.09 -8.55 5.08
C LEU A 81 4.15 -7.54 5.75
N LEU A 82 3.46 -6.79 4.93
CA LEU A 82 2.29 -6.00 5.29
C LEU A 82 1.19 -6.30 4.26
N ILE A 83 0.07 -6.87 4.74
CA ILE A 83 -1.04 -7.25 3.87
C ILE A 83 -2.23 -6.36 4.18
N LYS A 84 -2.76 -5.72 3.16
CA LYS A 84 -3.84 -4.75 3.26
C LYS A 84 -4.99 -5.08 2.33
N ILE A 85 -6.17 -4.60 2.70
CA ILE A 85 -7.28 -4.43 1.76
C ILE A 85 -7.47 -2.92 1.59
N LEU A 86 -7.45 -2.48 0.34
CA LEU A 86 -7.58 -1.08 -0.05
C LEU A 86 -8.94 -0.85 -0.68
N ASP A 87 -9.69 0.12 -0.14
CA ASP A 87 -10.97 0.57 -0.66
C ASP A 87 -10.81 1.96 -1.28
N ALA A 88 -10.61 2.01 -2.59
CA ALA A 88 -10.37 3.22 -3.34
C ALA A 88 -11.68 3.81 -3.87
N LYS A 89 -12.32 4.66 -3.09
CA LYS A 89 -13.47 5.47 -3.53
C LYS A 89 -13.04 6.62 -4.45
N ASP A 90 -11.83 7.14 -4.24
CA ASP A 90 -11.18 8.14 -5.10
C ASP A 90 -9.79 7.65 -5.51
N ASP A 91 -9.19 8.33 -6.49
CA ASP A 91 -7.85 7.99 -6.98
C ASP A 91 -6.79 8.14 -5.87
N LEU A 92 -5.93 7.13 -5.71
CA LEU A 92 -4.72 7.27 -4.91
C LEU A 92 -3.70 8.14 -5.65
N SER A 93 -2.76 8.75 -4.90
CA SER A 93 -1.67 9.51 -5.52
C SER A 93 -0.87 8.65 -6.50
N ILE A 94 -0.38 9.25 -7.56
CA ILE A 94 0.63 8.64 -8.42
C ILE A 94 1.94 8.61 -7.65
N GLN A 95 2.52 7.43 -7.50
CA GLN A 95 3.61 7.18 -6.56
C GLN A 95 4.61 6.15 -7.08
N ILE A 96 5.72 6.09 -6.39
CA ILE A 96 6.79 5.11 -6.60
C ILE A 96 7.34 4.67 -5.23
N HIS A 97 7.89 3.48 -5.17
CA HIS A 97 8.50 2.95 -3.94
C HIS A 97 9.97 2.63 -4.14
N PRO A 98 10.83 2.89 -3.14
CA PRO A 98 12.24 2.53 -3.22
C PRO A 98 12.45 1.02 -3.12
N ASN A 99 13.59 0.55 -3.62
CA ASN A 99 14.11 -0.79 -3.31
C ASN A 99 14.78 -0.82 -1.93
N ASP A 100 15.16 -2.01 -1.47
CA ASP A 100 15.79 -2.19 -0.14
C ASP A 100 17.08 -1.39 0.02
N GLU A 101 17.92 -1.33 -1.01
CA GLU A 101 19.20 -0.62 -0.95
C GLU A 101 18.97 0.90 -0.79
N TYR A 102 18.07 1.46 -1.57
CA TYR A 102 17.75 2.89 -1.50
C TYR A 102 17.08 3.24 -0.18
N ALA A 103 16.10 2.45 0.25
CA ALA A 103 15.38 2.68 1.51
C ALA A 103 16.31 2.56 2.72
N ALA A 104 17.20 1.56 2.75
CA ALA A 104 18.17 1.42 3.83
C ALA A 104 19.08 2.63 3.97
N LYS A 105 19.43 3.27 2.86
CA LYS A 105 20.32 4.43 2.82
C LYS A 105 19.62 5.76 3.11
N HIS A 106 18.42 5.94 2.59
CA HIS A 106 17.73 7.23 2.58
C HIS A 106 16.56 7.31 3.57
N GLU A 107 16.03 6.16 4.03
CA GLU A 107 14.87 6.06 4.90
C GLU A 107 15.17 5.36 6.23
N ASN A 108 16.31 5.73 6.84
CA ASN A 108 16.73 5.31 8.19
C ASN A 108 16.78 3.78 8.40
N GLY A 109 17.10 3.02 7.35
CA GLY A 109 17.19 1.57 7.42
C GLY A 109 15.87 0.84 7.19
N SER A 110 14.85 1.52 6.67
CA SER A 110 13.59 0.90 6.27
C SER A 110 13.79 -0.14 5.16
N LEU A 111 12.86 -1.08 5.07
CA LEU A 111 12.75 -1.95 3.91
C LEU A 111 12.30 -1.15 2.67
N GLY A 112 12.64 -1.64 1.51
CA GLY A 112 12.01 -1.24 0.27
C GLY A 112 10.52 -1.62 0.26
N LYS A 113 9.83 -1.32 -0.84
CA LYS A 113 8.41 -1.64 -0.95
C LYS A 113 8.08 -2.20 -2.34
N THR A 114 8.44 -3.45 -2.53
CA THR A 114 7.87 -4.27 -3.60
C THR A 114 6.51 -4.77 -3.14
N GLU A 115 5.53 -4.73 -4.03
CA GLU A 115 4.15 -5.13 -3.72
C GLU A 115 3.50 -5.89 -4.87
N CYS A 116 2.38 -6.51 -4.59
CA CYS A 116 1.50 -7.06 -5.60
C CYS A 116 0.05 -6.80 -5.25
N TRP A 117 -0.78 -6.69 -6.28
CA TRP A 117 -2.20 -6.41 -6.17
C TRP A 117 -3.04 -7.53 -6.74
N TYR A 118 -4.05 -7.94 -5.99
CA TYR A 118 -5.12 -8.80 -6.49
C TYR A 118 -6.43 -8.01 -6.45
N VAL A 119 -7.09 -7.90 -7.58
CA VAL A 119 -8.36 -7.15 -7.71
C VAL A 119 -9.50 -7.99 -7.11
N LEU A 120 -9.91 -7.64 -5.89
CA LEU A 120 -11.02 -8.29 -5.20
C LEU A 120 -12.36 -7.95 -5.83
N ASP A 121 -12.53 -6.68 -6.22
CA ASP A 121 -13.69 -6.17 -6.94
C ASP A 121 -13.35 -4.83 -7.61
N CYS A 122 -14.11 -4.46 -8.66
CA CYS A 122 -13.96 -3.17 -9.29
C CYS A 122 -15.24 -2.76 -10.04
N GLU A 123 -15.44 -1.46 -10.20
CA GLU A 123 -16.52 -0.91 -11.02
C GLU A 123 -16.27 -1.19 -12.51
N PRO A 124 -17.34 -1.27 -13.32
CA PRO A 124 -17.19 -1.39 -14.77
C PRO A 124 -16.38 -0.24 -15.37
N GLY A 125 -15.33 -0.56 -16.11
CA GLY A 125 -14.43 0.42 -16.73
C GLY A 125 -13.35 0.97 -15.79
N ALA A 126 -13.19 0.40 -14.59
CA ALA A 126 -12.10 0.75 -13.68
C ALA A 126 -10.74 0.53 -14.33
N THR A 127 -9.79 1.36 -13.92
CA THR A 127 -8.41 1.31 -14.41
C THR A 127 -7.42 1.43 -13.27
N ILE A 128 -6.16 1.09 -13.54
CA ILE A 128 -5.02 1.38 -12.68
C ILE A 128 -3.90 2.01 -13.50
N ILE A 129 -2.92 2.59 -12.83
CA ILE A 129 -1.69 3.05 -13.45
C ILE A 129 -0.58 2.08 -13.04
N VAL A 130 0.11 1.49 -14.03
CA VAL A 130 1.30 0.66 -13.82
C VAL A 130 2.32 0.95 -14.90
N GLY A 131 3.42 1.58 -14.51
CA GLY A 131 4.48 2.00 -15.40
C GLY A 131 4.31 3.41 -15.98
N GLN A 132 5.35 3.82 -16.68
CA GLN A 132 5.45 5.12 -17.35
C GLN A 132 6.08 4.95 -18.75
N ARG A 133 5.98 5.95 -19.61
CA ARG A 133 6.38 5.89 -21.04
C ARG A 133 7.58 6.74 -21.38
N ALA A 134 8.14 7.52 -20.45
CA ALA A 134 9.34 8.30 -20.71
C ALA A 134 10.53 7.35 -20.97
N HIS A 135 11.36 7.70 -21.93
CA HIS A 135 12.49 6.87 -22.35
C HIS A 135 13.71 7.00 -21.44
N ASP A 136 13.81 8.12 -20.73
CA ASP A 136 14.89 8.38 -19.78
C ASP A 136 14.45 9.36 -18.68
N ARG A 137 15.34 9.55 -17.69
CA ARG A 137 15.13 10.45 -16.55
C ARG A 137 14.85 11.89 -16.98
N ALA A 138 15.51 12.40 -18.03
CA ALA A 138 15.37 13.77 -18.46
C ALA A 138 13.99 14.01 -19.09
N GLU A 139 13.51 13.06 -19.88
CA GLU A 139 12.16 13.10 -20.44
C GLU A 139 11.10 12.98 -19.36
N ALA A 140 11.29 12.06 -18.39
CA ALA A 140 10.39 11.93 -17.24
C ALA A 140 10.29 13.24 -16.46
N ALA A 141 11.42 13.87 -16.15
CA ALA A 141 11.45 15.16 -15.46
C ALA A 141 10.71 16.26 -16.25
N GLN A 142 10.90 16.35 -17.57
CA GLN A 142 10.19 17.30 -18.42
C GLN A 142 8.68 17.04 -18.48
N MET A 143 8.27 15.77 -18.51
CA MET A 143 6.85 15.41 -18.49
C MET A 143 6.19 15.78 -17.17
N ILE A 144 6.86 15.52 -16.04
CA ILE A 144 6.41 15.87 -14.71
C ILE A 144 6.29 17.38 -14.55
N GLU A 145 7.35 18.13 -14.90
CA GLU A 145 7.38 19.60 -14.82
C GLU A 145 6.31 20.24 -15.71
N GLY A 146 6.06 19.65 -16.89
CA GLY A 146 5.03 20.10 -17.82
C GLY A 146 3.63 19.62 -17.50
N GLY A 147 3.43 18.81 -16.46
CA GLY A 147 2.11 18.24 -16.09
C GLY A 147 1.55 17.29 -17.16
N ARG A 148 2.42 16.68 -17.99
CA ARG A 148 2.01 15.81 -19.12
C ARG A 148 1.70 14.38 -18.69
N TRP A 149 0.84 14.26 -17.68
CA TRP A 149 0.51 12.96 -17.04
C TRP A 149 -0.14 11.98 -18.01
N ASP A 150 -1.04 12.44 -18.89
CA ASP A 150 -1.74 11.57 -19.85
C ASP A 150 -0.78 10.97 -20.90
N GLU A 151 0.30 11.69 -21.24
CA GLU A 151 1.33 11.17 -22.14
C GLU A 151 2.30 10.23 -21.43
N MET A 152 2.61 10.52 -20.14
CA MET A 152 3.60 9.81 -19.36
C MET A 152 3.08 8.47 -18.80
N LEU A 153 1.85 8.44 -18.29
CA LEU A 153 1.36 7.33 -17.50
C LEU A 153 0.82 6.18 -18.35
N ASN A 154 1.11 4.97 -17.95
CA ASN A 154 0.54 3.77 -18.54
C ASN A 154 -0.72 3.35 -17.79
N VAL A 155 -1.88 3.64 -18.35
CA VAL A 155 -3.20 3.32 -17.78
C VAL A 155 -3.68 1.99 -18.33
N LEU A 156 -4.04 1.07 -17.44
CA LEU A 156 -4.49 -0.29 -17.78
C LEU A 156 -5.93 -0.49 -17.30
N PRO A 157 -6.81 -1.07 -18.12
CA PRO A 157 -8.11 -1.54 -17.66
C PRO A 157 -7.93 -2.75 -16.75
N ILE A 158 -8.82 -2.89 -15.77
CA ILE A 158 -8.79 -4.00 -14.82
C ILE A 158 -10.14 -4.67 -14.69
N HIS A 159 -10.09 -5.92 -14.23
CA HIS A 159 -11.26 -6.72 -13.90
C HIS A 159 -11.04 -7.45 -12.57
N LYS A 160 -12.12 -7.81 -11.92
CA LYS A 160 -12.08 -8.70 -10.75
C LYS A 160 -11.30 -9.98 -11.06
N GLY A 161 -10.34 -10.32 -10.21
CA GLY A 161 -9.48 -11.48 -10.33
C GLY A 161 -8.14 -11.21 -11.03
N ASP A 162 -7.91 -10.01 -11.56
CA ASP A 162 -6.62 -9.64 -12.13
C ASP A 162 -5.55 -9.56 -11.04
N PHE A 163 -4.31 -9.86 -11.42
CA PHE A 163 -3.14 -9.79 -10.56
C PHE A 163 -2.05 -8.95 -11.20
N PHE A 164 -1.45 -8.06 -10.41
CA PHE A 164 -0.36 -7.19 -10.85
C PHE A 164 0.81 -7.27 -9.88
N GLN A 165 2.00 -7.53 -10.41
CA GLN A 165 3.26 -7.37 -9.69
C GLN A 165 3.75 -5.94 -9.88
N ILE A 166 4.03 -5.25 -8.77
CA ILE A 166 4.54 -3.88 -8.74
C ILE A 166 5.92 -3.90 -8.10
N ASP A 167 6.93 -4.01 -8.92
CA ASP A 167 8.31 -3.96 -8.45
C ASP A 167 8.66 -2.54 -7.97
N SER A 168 9.54 -2.46 -6.97
CA SER A 168 10.10 -1.17 -6.54
C SER A 168 10.68 -0.40 -7.74
N GLY A 169 10.52 0.92 -7.75
CA GLY A 169 10.88 1.76 -8.89
C GLY A 169 9.81 1.87 -9.99
N THR A 170 8.70 1.15 -9.89
CA THR A 170 7.58 1.27 -10.84
C THR A 170 6.68 2.44 -10.45
N VAL A 171 6.40 3.35 -11.39
CA VAL A 171 5.34 4.38 -11.24
C VAL A 171 3.98 3.70 -11.27
N HIS A 172 3.16 3.94 -10.25
CA HIS A 172 1.86 3.28 -10.16
C HIS A 172 0.82 4.09 -9.39
N ALA A 173 -0.46 3.78 -9.60
CA ALA A 173 -1.56 4.26 -8.78
C ALA A 173 -2.78 3.34 -8.90
N ILE A 174 -3.43 3.08 -7.78
CA ILE A 174 -4.76 2.53 -7.72
C ILE A 174 -5.75 3.67 -7.98
N LYS A 175 -6.74 3.42 -8.85
CA LYS A 175 -7.74 4.42 -9.19
C LYS A 175 -9.10 4.12 -8.57
N THR A 176 -9.95 5.11 -8.61
CA THR A 176 -11.31 5.06 -8.06
C THR A 176 -12.09 3.82 -8.49
N GLY A 177 -13.00 3.37 -7.65
CA GLY A 177 -13.89 2.26 -7.93
C GLY A 177 -13.25 0.89 -7.83
N THR A 178 -12.15 0.75 -7.06
CA THR A 178 -11.44 -0.53 -6.92
C THR A 178 -11.35 -0.98 -5.46
N LEU A 179 -11.42 -2.29 -5.28
CA LEU A 179 -11.17 -2.99 -4.02
C LEU A 179 -10.02 -3.97 -4.23
N ILE A 180 -8.88 -3.71 -3.59
CA ILE A 180 -7.61 -4.39 -3.86
C ILE A 180 -7.11 -5.11 -2.61
N LEU A 181 -6.67 -6.37 -2.76
CA LEU A 181 -5.80 -7.03 -1.80
C LEU A 181 -4.35 -6.71 -2.19
N GLU A 182 -3.67 -5.94 -1.35
CA GLU A 182 -2.26 -5.59 -1.51
C GLU A 182 -1.42 -6.43 -0.57
N THR A 183 -0.43 -7.12 -1.12
CA THR A 183 0.62 -7.80 -0.35
C THR A 183 1.94 -7.13 -0.68
N GLN A 184 2.62 -6.62 0.34
CA GLN A 184 3.83 -5.82 0.19
C GLN A 184 4.89 -6.17 1.24
N GLN A 185 6.13 -5.72 1.01
CA GLN A 185 7.12 -5.69 2.06
C GLN A 185 6.65 -4.80 3.23
N SER A 186 7.13 -5.08 4.45
CA SER A 186 6.74 -4.33 5.66
C SER A 186 7.35 -2.94 5.68
N SER A 187 6.82 -2.06 4.83
CA SER A 187 7.26 -0.67 4.65
C SER A 187 6.06 0.22 4.34
N ASP A 188 6.09 1.46 4.80
CA ASP A 188 5.12 2.50 4.47
C ASP A 188 5.75 3.68 3.70
N VAL A 189 6.98 3.50 3.23
CA VAL A 189 7.70 4.50 2.43
C VAL A 189 7.04 4.71 1.08
N THR A 190 6.67 5.95 0.80
CA THR A 190 5.99 6.34 -0.45
C THR A 190 6.56 7.65 -0.98
N TYR A 191 7.08 7.62 -2.19
CA TYR A 191 7.46 8.82 -2.94
C TYR A 191 6.34 9.22 -3.87
N ARG A 192 5.71 10.36 -3.56
CA ARG A 192 4.53 10.86 -4.26
C ARG A 192 4.96 11.75 -5.41
N LEU A 193 4.59 11.36 -6.64
CA LEU A 193 4.84 12.11 -7.87
C LEU A 193 3.78 13.17 -8.11
N TYR A 194 2.50 12.80 -7.93
CA TYR A 194 1.37 13.70 -8.15
C TYR A 194 0.18 13.29 -7.29
N ASP A 195 -0.55 14.26 -6.80
CA ASP A 195 -1.71 14.04 -5.92
C ASP A 195 -2.94 14.87 -6.31
N TYR A 196 -3.06 15.18 -7.59
CA TYR A 196 -4.21 15.89 -8.17
C TYR A 196 -4.47 17.27 -7.56
N ASP A 197 -3.46 17.90 -6.97
CA ASP A 197 -3.54 19.19 -6.26
C ASP A 197 -4.65 19.25 -5.19
N ARG A 198 -5.04 18.09 -4.64
CA ARG A 198 -6.07 17.97 -3.62
C ARG A 198 -5.49 18.15 -2.22
N PRO A 199 -6.23 18.84 -1.32
CA PRO A 199 -5.82 18.96 0.07
C PRO A 199 -5.94 17.62 0.80
N GLY A 200 -5.03 17.40 1.75
CA GLY A 200 -5.14 16.34 2.75
C GLY A 200 -6.20 16.63 3.81
N THR A 201 -6.31 15.77 4.82
CA THR A 201 -7.26 15.92 5.93
C THR A 201 -7.02 17.19 6.77
N ASP A 202 -5.80 17.71 6.74
CA ASP A 202 -5.41 18.97 7.40
C ASP A 202 -5.65 20.22 6.54
N GLY A 203 -6.23 20.08 5.36
CA GLY A 203 -6.51 21.15 4.41
C GLY A 203 -5.28 21.64 3.62
N LYS A 204 -4.12 21.00 3.77
CA LYS A 204 -2.88 21.34 3.05
C LYS A 204 -2.60 20.31 1.94
N LEU A 205 -1.90 20.75 0.92
CA LEU A 205 -1.39 19.81 -0.10
C LEU A 205 -0.39 18.86 0.53
N ARG A 206 -0.50 17.56 0.20
CA ARG A 206 0.48 16.57 0.64
C ARG A 206 1.80 16.80 -0.09
N PRO A 207 2.96 16.62 0.58
CA PRO A 207 4.26 16.80 -0.04
C PRO A 207 4.46 15.87 -1.25
N LEU A 208 5.07 16.40 -2.29
CA LEU A 208 5.57 15.63 -3.44
C LEU A 208 7.05 15.30 -3.23
N HIS A 209 7.52 14.21 -3.80
CA HIS A 209 8.87 13.68 -3.67
C HIS A 209 9.50 13.47 -5.06
N ILE A 210 9.49 14.54 -5.88
CA ILE A 210 9.87 14.46 -7.30
C ILE A 210 11.31 13.99 -7.48
N GLU A 211 12.25 14.55 -6.69
CA GLU A 211 13.67 14.19 -6.81
C GLU A 211 13.92 12.72 -6.47
N GLN A 212 13.37 12.25 -5.34
CA GLN A 212 13.48 10.84 -4.94
C GLN A 212 12.81 9.89 -5.94
N SER A 213 11.77 10.36 -6.60
CA SER A 213 11.05 9.58 -7.61
C SER A 213 11.78 9.49 -8.95
N LEU A 214 12.71 10.40 -9.21
CA LEU A 214 13.53 10.42 -10.42
C LEU A 214 14.87 9.69 -10.25
N ASP A 215 15.29 9.37 -9.02
CA ASP A 215 16.50 8.60 -8.72
C ASP A 215 16.32 7.11 -8.95
#